data_229c59d0fb2616d5e8cf4adfd30a210d
#
_entry.id   229c59d0fb2616d5e8cf4adfd30a210d
#
_cell.length_a   1.000
_cell.length_b   1.000
_cell.length_c   1.000
_cell.angle_alpha   90.00
_cell.angle_beta   90.00
_cell.angle_gamma   90.00
#
_symmetry.space_group_name_H-M   'P 1'
#
loop_
_entity.id
_entity.type
_entity.pdbx_description
1 polymer ?
#
loop_
_entity_poly.entity_id
_entity_poly.type
_entity_poly.pdbx_seq_one_letter_code
_entity_poly.pdbx_strand_id
1 'polypeptide(L)'
;MSGAQTLDLLDAAKGSGAYRAVIHPLQSIPTRELGIRNIPGSYFRIDTDPGASLIARELVKTLGGIELKMPKWGSDKGSAALYHAGAVAVSNFFVALVDFGLRYYQALGADKAEALKAVLPLIKGTLANIESAGIPDALTGPIMRGDVETVKGHLQAMAGRAPELLPLYRELARHTVMVAQDKNSITPQTAADIKKLMEH
;
A
#
# COMPACT_ATOMS: atom_id res chain seq x y z
N MET A 1 -2.04 -18.91 1.82
CA MET A 1 -0.57 -19.01 2.00
C MET A 1 -0.05 -17.65 2.40
N SER A 2 1.01 -17.58 3.22
CA SER A 2 1.60 -16.29 3.63
C SER A 2 2.55 -15.75 2.55
N GLY A 3 2.45 -14.46 2.23
CA GLY A 3 3.34 -13.77 1.29
C GLY A 3 4.81 -13.71 1.74
N ALA A 4 5.08 -13.94 3.03
CA ALA A 4 6.41 -13.92 3.61
C ALA A 4 7.13 -15.30 3.59
N GLN A 5 6.46 -16.38 3.15
CA GLN A 5 7.04 -17.72 3.13
C GLN A 5 7.87 -17.96 1.87
N THR A 6 8.92 -18.80 2.03
CA THR A 6 9.81 -19.24 0.96
C THR A 6 9.67 -20.74 0.74
N LEU A 7 10.37 -21.30 -0.27
CA LEU A 7 10.39 -22.73 -0.55
C LEU A 7 10.93 -23.56 0.62
N ASP A 8 11.78 -22.99 1.50
CA ASP A 8 12.37 -23.67 2.66
C ASP A 8 11.32 -24.30 3.58
N LEU A 9 10.13 -23.71 3.66
CA LEU A 9 9.02 -24.28 4.43
C LEU A 9 8.65 -25.70 3.98
N LEU A 10 8.98 -26.05 2.74
CA LEU A 10 8.66 -27.32 2.10
C LEU A 10 9.89 -28.23 1.94
N ASP A 11 11.00 -27.99 2.66
CA ASP A 11 12.24 -28.77 2.50
C ASP A 11 12.04 -30.26 2.80
N ALA A 12 11.19 -30.60 3.75
CA ALA A 12 10.85 -31.99 4.05
C ALA A 12 10.24 -32.72 2.83
N ALA A 13 9.44 -32.03 2.01
CA ALA A 13 8.86 -32.60 0.80
C ALA A 13 9.91 -32.84 -0.30
N LYS A 14 10.95 -32.00 -0.37
CA LYS A 14 12.07 -32.17 -1.30
C LYS A 14 12.82 -33.49 -1.04
N GLY A 15 13.00 -33.85 0.24
CA GLY A 15 13.61 -35.11 0.64
C GLY A 15 12.87 -36.38 0.14
N SER A 16 11.58 -36.24 -0.18
CA SER A 16 10.73 -37.30 -0.76
C SER A 16 10.69 -37.28 -2.30
N GLY A 17 11.52 -36.47 -2.96
CA GLY A 17 11.53 -36.34 -4.42
C GLY A 17 10.42 -35.45 -5.00
N ALA A 18 9.66 -34.74 -4.16
CA ALA A 18 8.62 -33.83 -4.61
C ALA A 18 9.19 -32.44 -5.01
N TYR A 19 8.64 -31.85 -6.06
CA TYR A 19 8.92 -30.47 -6.42
C TYR A 19 8.09 -29.50 -5.60
N ARG A 20 8.70 -28.40 -5.17
CA ARG A 20 8.07 -27.39 -4.30
C ARG A 20 7.58 -26.20 -5.11
N ALA A 21 6.46 -25.61 -4.66
CA ALA A 21 5.95 -24.35 -5.18
C ALA A 21 5.33 -23.51 -4.06
N VAL A 22 5.64 -22.23 -4.06
CA VAL A 22 4.94 -21.19 -3.29
C VAL A 22 4.21 -20.29 -4.28
N ILE A 23 2.89 -20.25 -4.20
CA ILE A 23 2.03 -19.42 -5.04
C ILE A 23 1.26 -18.48 -4.11
N HIS A 24 1.45 -17.18 -4.27
CA HIS A 24 0.82 -16.17 -3.39
C HIS A 24 0.07 -15.15 -4.22
N PRO A 25 -1.27 -15.07 -4.13
CA PRO A 25 -2.05 -14.01 -4.74
C PRO A 25 -1.79 -12.67 -4.02
N LEU A 26 -1.50 -11.62 -4.77
CA LEU A 26 -1.42 -10.25 -4.27
C LEU A 26 -2.84 -9.68 -4.22
N GLN A 27 -3.62 -10.17 -3.25
CA GLN A 27 -5.03 -9.84 -3.12
C GLN A 27 -5.47 -9.89 -1.66
N SER A 28 -6.45 -9.05 -1.30
CA SER A 28 -7.14 -9.10 -0.01
C SER A 28 -8.23 -10.17 -0.06
N ILE A 29 -8.16 -11.15 0.86
CA ILE A 29 -9.07 -12.29 0.93
C ILE A 29 -9.68 -12.36 2.34
N PRO A 30 -10.65 -11.50 2.66
CA PRO A 30 -11.25 -11.46 4.00
C PRO A 30 -12.21 -12.63 4.26
N THR A 31 -12.87 -13.16 3.23
CA THR A 31 -13.71 -14.37 3.27
C THR A 31 -13.46 -15.25 2.05
N ARG A 32 -13.89 -16.52 2.12
CA ARG A 32 -13.79 -17.46 1.01
C ARG A 32 -14.54 -16.96 -0.23
N GLU A 33 -15.74 -16.46 -0.06
CA GLU A 33 -16.62 -15.98 -1.14
C GLU A 33 -16.00 -14.77 -1.86
N LEU A 34 -15.48 -13.81 -1.08
CA LEU A 34 -14.77 -12.64 -1.62
C LEU A 34 -13.45 -13.06 -2.30
N GLY A 35 -12.75 -14.04 -1.73
CA GLY A 35 -11.55 -14.60 -2.36
C GLY A 35 -11.83 -15.17 -3.73
N ILE A 36 -12.83 -16.04 -3.87
CA ILE A 36 -13.23 -16.64 -5.14
C ILE A 36 -13.54 -15.56 -6.18
N ARG A 37 -14.26 -14.51 -5.78
CA ARG A 37 -14.64 -13.40 -6.68
C ARG A 37 -13.45 -12.53 -7.09
N ASN A 38 -12.51 -12.29 -6.17
CA ASN A 38 -11.42 -11.32 -6.35
C ASN A 38 -10.13 -11.93 -6.93
N ILE A 39 -10.00 -13.26 -6.96
CA ILE A 39 -8.82 -13.95 -7.49
C ILE A 39 -8.64 -13.73 -9.00
N PRO A 40 -9.66 -13.83 -9.87
CA PRO A 40 -9.49 -13.54 -11.29
C PRO A 40 -8.99 -12.10 -11.52
N GLY A 41 -7.96 -11.95 -12.37
CA GLY A 41 -7.28 -10.68 -12.61
C GLY A 41 -6.23 -10.30 -11.59
N SER A 42 -6.12 -11.03 -10.46
CA SER A 42 -5.07 -10.75 -9.46
C SER A 42 -3.69 -11.17 -9.94
N TYR A 43 -2.68 -10.43 -9.50
CA TYR A 43 -1.28 -10.81 -9.72
C TYR A 43 -0.82 -11.82 -8.66
N PHE A 44 0.06 -12.74 -9.10
CA PHE A 44 0.58 -13.81 -8.24
C PHE A 44 2.10 -13.79 -8.23
N ARG A 45 2.70 -13.86 -7.03
CA ARG A 45 4.07 -14.30 -6.87
C ARG A 45 4.11 -15.81 -7.02
N ILE A 46 5.01 -16.30 -7.89
CA ILE A 46 5.28 -17.73 -8.11
C ILE A 46 6.76 -17.97 -7.82
N ASP A 47 7.03 -18.85 -6.87
CA ASP A 47 8.38 -19.30 -6.51
C ASP A 47 8.40 -20.83 -6.52
N THR A 48 9.27 -21.46 -7.31
CA THR A 48 9.19 -22.88 -7.57
C THR A 48 10.55 -23.53 -7.77
N ASP A 49 10.64 -24.81 -7.43
CA ASP A 49 11.66 -25.67 -8.06
C ASP A 49 11.41 -25.75 -9.58
N PRO A 50 12.46 -25.95 -10.42
CA PRO A 50 12.30 -25.99 -11.87
C PRO A 50 11.22 -26.99 -12.35
N GLY A 51 11.11 -28.16 -11.72
CA GLY A 51 10.14 -29.19 -12.10
C GLY A 51 8.67 -28.86 -11.77
N ALA A 52 8.39 -27.91 -10.87
CA ALA A 52 7.03 -27.45 -10.57
C ALA A 52 6.60 -26.22 -11.38
N SER A 53 7.53 -25.59 -12.10
CA SER A 53 7.34 -24.27 -12.70
C SER A 53 6.17 -24.20 -13.69
N LEU A 54 6.06 -25.17 -14.59
CA LEU A 54 4.99 -25.22 -15.59
C LEU A 54 3.62 -25.39 -14.93
N ILE A 55 3.49 -26.36 -14.03
CA ILE A 55 2.24 -26.65 -13.32
C ILE A 55 1.79 -25.47 -12.47
N ALA A 56 2.72 -24.81 -11.79
CA ALA A 56 2.41 -23.62 -10.98
C ALA A 56 1.85 -22.46 -11.82
N ARG A 57 2.43 -22.20 -12.99
CA ARG A 57 1.94 -21.17 -13.92
C ARG A 57 0.59 -21.53 -14.54
N GLU A 58 0.40 -22.78 -14.93
CA GLU A 58 -0.90 -23.24 -15.43
C GLU A 58 -1.99 -23.14 -14.37
N LEU A 59 -1.70 -23.47 -13.11
CA LEU A 59 -2.63 -23.30 -12.02
C LEU A 59 -3.05 -21.82 -11.85
N VAL A 60 -2.08 -20.90 -11.84
CA VAL A 60 -2.38 -19.46 -11.74
C VAL A 60 -3.22 -19.00 -12.92
N LYS A 61 -2.89 -19.42 -14.14
CA LYS A 61 -3.67 -19.12 -15.36
C LYS A 61 -5.10 -19.66 -15.28
N THR A 62 -5.28 -20.89 -14.80
CA THR A 62 -6.61 -21.51 -14.63
C THR A 62 -7.46 -20.74 -13.62
N LEU A 63 -6.86 -20.13 -12.61
CA LEU A 63 -7.50 -19.25 -11.65
C LEU A 63 -7.81 -17.85 -12.21
N GLY A 64 -7.49 -17.58 -13.48
CA GLY A 64 -7.60 -16.25 -14.08
C GLY A 64 -6.55 -15.25 -13.56
N GLY A 65 -5.50 -15.72 -12.91
CA GLY A 65 -4.43 -14.90 -12.34
C GLY A 65 -3.33 -14.56 -13.35
N ILE A 66 -2.49 -13.59 -12.97
CA ILE A 66 -1.36 -13.08 -13.76
C ILE A 66 -0.07 -13.25 -12.97
N GLU A 67 1.00 -13.75 -13.56
CA GLU A 67 2.30 -13.84 -12.88
C GLU A 67 2.90 -12.45 -12.69
N LEU A 68 3.24 -12.09 -11.44
CA LEU A 68 4.01 -10.89 -11.13
C LEU A 68 5.51 -11.17 -11.34
N LYS A 69 6.09 -10.58 -12.38
CA LYS A 69 7.52 -10.71 -12.66
C LYS A 69 8.34 -9.74 -11.82
N MET A 70 9.28 -10.27 -11.06
CA MET A 70 10.22 -9.52 -10.24
C MET A 70 11.67 -9.91 -10.58
N PRO A 71 12.33 -9.21 -11.52
CA PRO A 71 13.66 -9.61 -12.03
C PRO A 71 14.76 -9.72 -10.97
N LYS A 72 14.61 -9.02 -9.85
CA LYS A 72 15.55 -9.05 -8.71
C LYS A 72 15.09 -9.99 -7.57
N TRP A 73 14.13 -10.88 -7.86
CA TRP A 73 13.64 -11.83 -6.86
C TRP A 73 14.71 -12.88 -6.55
N GLY A 74 15.13 -12.93 -5.27
CA GLY A 74 16.21 -13.85 -4.80
C GLY A 74 15.72 -15.18 -4.26
N SER A 75 14.41 -15.45 -4.22
CA SER A 75 13.81 -16.65 -3.58
C SER A 75 14.24 -16.87 -2.13
N ASP A 76 14.76 -15.83 -1.48
CA ASP A 76 15.23 -15.82 -0.08
C ASP A 76 14.21 -15.15 0.86
N LYS A 77 14.43 -15.35 2.18
CA LYS A 77 13.54 -14.77 3.22
C LYS A 77 13.48 -13.25 3.18
N GLY A 78 14.58 -12.57 2.84
CA GLY A 78 14.62 -11.11 2.74
C GLY A 78 13.76 -10.60 1.60
N SER A 79 13.85 -11.21 0.42
CA SER A 79 13.00 -10.91 -0.75
C SER A 79 11.51 -11.16 -0.43
N ALA A 80 11.18 -12.28 0.21
CA ALA A 80 9.81 -12.60 0.61
C ALA A 80 9.26 -11.61 1.62
N ALA A 81 10.06 -11.21 2.62
CA ALA A 81 9.68 -10.21 3.62
C ALA A 81 9.43 -8.83 2.98
N LEU A 82 10.31 -8.38 2.09
CA LEU A 82 10.17 -7.10 1.40
C LEU A 82 8.91 -7.07 0.50
N TYR A 83 8.67 -8.12 -0.26
CA TYR A 83 7.45 -8.27 -1.05
C TYR A 83 6.19 -8.18 -0.17
N HIS A 84 6.19 -8.91 0.95
CA HIS A 84 5.04 -8.91 1.86
C HIS A 84 4.85 -7.55 2.55
N ALA A 85 5.94 -6.87 2.93
CA ALA A 85 5.88 -5.51 3.47
C ALA A 85 5.23 -4.53 2.49
N GLY A 86 5.54 -4.63 1.18
CA GLY A 86 4.87 -3.85 0.15
C GLY A 86 3.36 -4.12 0.10
N ALA A 87 2.94 -5.39 0.16
CA ALA A 87 1.52 -5.75 0.21
C ALA A 87 0.82 -5.21 1.48
N VAL A 88 1.48 -5.30 2.64
CA VAL A 88 0.98 -4.72 3.91
C VAL A 88 0.83 -3.21 3.80
N ALA A 89 1.79 -2.52 3.19
CA ALA A 89 1.76 -1.07 3.04
C ALA A 89 0.53 -0.59 2.25
N VAL A 90 0.21 -1.24 1.13
CA VAL A 90 -0.90 -0.81 0.25
C VAL A 90 -2.27 -1.41 0.63
N SER A 91 -2.32 -2.34 1.57
CA SER A 91 -3.57 -2.98 2.01
C SER A 91 -3.84 -2.71 3.49
N ASN A 92 -3.05 -3.31 4.39
CA ASN A 92 -3.30 -3.21 5.83
C ASN A 92 -3.10 -1.78 6.35
N PHE A 93 -2.01 -1.10 5.94
CA PHE A 93 -1.77 0.28 6.34
C PHE A 93 -2.74 1.25 5.69
N PHE A 94 -3.32 0.90 4.53
CA PHE A 94 -4.41 1.69 3.96
C PHE A 94 -5.64 1.73 4.87
N VAL A 95 -6.02 0.60 5.48
CA VAL A 95 -7.11 0.57 6.48
C VAL A 95 -6.76 1.44 7.69
N ALA A 96 -5.52 1.34 8.19
CA ALA A 96 -5.04 2.18 9.28
C ALA A 96 -5.01 3.67 8.90
N LEU A 97 -4.65 4.01 7.65
CA LEU A 97 -4.66 5.39 7.14
C LEU A 97 -6.09 5.95 7.08
N VAL A 98 -7.06 5.15 6.68
CA VAL A 98 -8.48 5.56 6.71
C VAL A 98 -8.92 5.81 8.15
N ASP A 99 -8.63 4.89 9.09
CA ASP A 99 -8.92 5.10 10.52
C ASP A 99 -8.25 6.37 11.06
N PHE A 100 -6.98 6.60 10.72
CA PHE A 100 -6.27 7.81 11.05
C PHE A 100 -6.99 9.07 10.54
N GLY A 101 -7.44 9.07 9.28
CA GLY A 101 -8.23 10.16 8.70
C GLY A 101 -9.55 10.40 9.44
N LEU A 102 -10.23 9.35 9.89
CA LEU A 102 -11.50 9.48 10.64
C LEU A 102 -11.30 10.15 12.00
N ARG A 103 -10.15 10.00 12.65
CA ARG A 103 -9.86 10.64 13.94
C ARG A 103 -9.91 12.17 13.89
N TYR A 104 -9.59 12.80 12.75
CA TYR A 104 -9.74 14.23 12.58
C TYR A 104 -11.20 14.68 12.67
N TYR A 105 -12.10 13.93 12.03
CA TYR A 105 -13.55 14.22 12.09
C TYR A 105 -14.12 13.94 13.48
N GLN A 106 -13.65 12.90 14.16
CA GLN A 106 -14.02 12.59 15.55
C GLN A 106 -13.56 13.70 16.50
N ALA A 107 -12.37 14.27 16.32
CA ALA A 107 -11.89 15.42 17.09
C ALA A 107 -12.75 16.68 16.89
N LEU A 108 -13.53 16.72 15.81
CA LEU A 108 -14.53 17.77 15.53
C LEU A 108 -15.95 17.37 15.96
N GLY A 109 -16.12 16.21 16.63
CA GLY A 109 -17.40 15.74 17.17
C GLY A 109 -18.23 14.86 16.24
N ALA A 110 -17.71 14.47 15.06
CA ALA A 110 -18.45 13.58 14.16
C ALA A 110 -18.46 12.13 14.68
N ASP A 111 -19.60 11.44 14.48
CA ASP A 111 -19.67 9.99 14.68
C ASP A 111 -18.77 9.27 13.67
N LYS A 112 -18.07 8.22 14.15
CA LYS A 112 -17.10 7.50 13.31
C LYS A 112 -17.74 6.83 12.10
N ALA A 113 -18.93 6.25 12.24
CA ALA A 113 -19.60 5.55 11.14
C ALA A 113 -20.16 6.54 10.11
N GLU A 114 -20.62 7.69 10.55
CA GLU A 114 -21.04 8.76 9.65
C GLU A 114 -19.86 9.39 8.92
N ALA A 115 -18.76 9.67 9.63
CA ALA A 115 -17.54 10.17 9.04
C ALA A 115 -17.01 9.20 7.97
N LEU A 116 -17.02 7.87 8.24
CA LEU A 116 -16.63 6.86 7.25
C LEU A 116 -17.51 6.94 5.99
N LYS A 117 -18.83 7.03 6.13
CA LYS A 117 -19.74 7.18 4.99
C LYS A 117 -19.41 8.43 4.17
N ALA A 118 -19.12 9.53 4.84
CA ALA A 118 -18.81 10.81 4.20
C ALA A 118 -17.48 10.78 3.41
N VAL A 119 -16.43 10.09 3.90
CA VAL A 119 -15.13 10.04 3.23
C VAL A 119 -15.02 8.93 2.18
N LEU A 120 -15.90 7.93 2.17
CA LEU A 120 -15.86 6.85 1.18
C LEU A 120 -15.88 7.32 -0.28
N PRO A 121 -16.68 8.32 -0.70
CA PRO A 121 -16.61 8.87 -2.06
C PRO A 121 -15.24 9.47 -2.38
N LEU A 122 -14.62 10.19 -1.43
CA LEU A 122 -13.28 10.76 -1.59
C LEU A 122 -12.23 9.66 -1.78
N ILE A 123 -12.27 8.60 -0.98
CA ILE A 123 -11.37 7.45 -1.09
C ILE A 123 -11.50 6.79 -2.47
N LYS A 124 -12.74 6.53 -2.91
CA LYS A 124 -13.01 5.94 -4.24
C LYS A 124 -12.49 6.83 -5.37
N GLY A 125 -12.70 8.15 -5.27
CA GLY A 125 -12.17 9.10 -6.24
C GLY A 125 -10.64 9.10 -6.30
N THR A 126 -9.97 9.02 -5.16
CA THR A 126 -8.50 8.92 -5.09
C THR A 126 -8.00 7.62 -5.73
N LEU A 127 -8.65 6.49 -5.48
CA LEU A 127 -8.30 5.21 -6.12
C LEU A 127 -8.50 5.27 -7.65
N ALA A 128 -9.61 5.85 -8.11
CA ALA A 128 -9.86 6.04 -9.54
C ALA A 128 -8.81 6.95 -10.20
N ASN A 129 -8.35 8.00 -9.51
CA ASN A 129 -7.27 8.85 -10.00
C ASN A 129 -5.94 8.09 -10.11
N ILE A 130 -5.61 7.25 -9.11
CA ILE A 130 -4.42 6.39 -9.16
C ILE A 130 -4.51 5.41 -10.33
N GLU A 131 -5.67 4.79 -10.54
CA GLU A 131 -5.89 3.85 -11.63
C GLU A 131 -5.75 4.51 -13.02
N SER A 132 -6.27 5.72 -13.18
CA SER A 132 -6.31 6.41 -14.47
C SER A 132 -5.01 7.15 -14.81
N ALA A 133 -4.38 7.80 -13.84
CA ALA A 133 -3.21 8.67 -14.05
C ALA A 133 -1.90 8.07 -13.52
N GLY A 134 -1.97 7.08 -12.64
CA GLY A 134 -0.79 6.51 -11.96
C GLY A 134 -0.18 7.45 -10.92
N ILE A 135 0.97 7.05 -10.38
CA ILE A 135 1.77 7.85 -9.44
C ILE A 135 3.03 8.33 -10.22
N PRO A 136 3.41 9.61 -10.11
CA PRO A 136 2.93 10.63 -9.17
C PRO A 136 1.71 11.45 -9.62
N ASP A 137 1.17 11.25 -10.81
CA ASP A 137 0.19 12.17 -11.42
C ASP A 137 -1.17 12.23 -10.70
N ALA A 138 -1.57 11.17 -10.02
CA ALA A 138 -2.78 11.17 -9.18
C ALA A 138 -2.69 12.07 -7.94
N LEU A 139 -1.48 12.55 -7.56
CA LEU A 139 -1.34 13.38 -6.37
C LEU A 139 -2.02 14.74 -6.55
N THR A 140 -2.85 15.11 -5.57
CA THR A 140 -3.54 16.41 -5.45
C THR A 140 -3.29 17.01 -4.06
N GLY A 141 -3.92 18.13 -3.75
CA GLY A 141 -3.90 18.72 -2.41
C GLY A 141 -2.84 19.80 -2.19
N PRO A 142 -2.72 20.31 -0.95
CA PRO A 142 -1.91 21.50 -0.65
C PRO A 142 -0.41 21.28 -0.88
N ILE A 143 0.13 20.10 -0.52
CA ILE A 143 1.57 19.81 -0.72
C ILE A 143 1.90 19.80 -2.22
N MET A 144 1.05 19.17 -3.06
CA MET A 144 1.24 19.17 -4.51
C MET A 144 1.22 20.58 -5.11
N ARG A 145 0.40 21.50 -4.54
CA ARG A 145 0.35 22.91 -4.98
C ARG A 145 1.42 23.80 -4.35
N GLY A 146 2.23 23.28 -3.45
CA GLY A 146 3.22 24.06 -2.70
C GLY A 146 2.60 25.06 -1.70
N ASP A 147 1.41 24.78 -1.23
CA ASP A 147 0.65 25.64 -0.31
C ASP A 147 1.13 25.47 1.15
N VAL A 148 2.25 26.12 1.44
CA VAL A 148 2.96 26.05 2.74
C VAL A 148 2.05 26.54 3.88
N GLU A 149 1.25 27.59 3.66
CA GLU A 149 0.39 28.17 4.70
C GLU A 149 -0.75 27.22 5.08
N THR A 150 -1.36 26.53 4.12
CA THR A 150 -2.36 25.51 4.43
C THR A 150 -1.75 24.36 5.24
N VAL A 151 -0.56 23.89 4.89
CA VAL A 151 0.14 22.82 5.64
C VAL A 151 0.44 23.28 7.08
N LYS A 152 0.92 24.51 7.26
CA LYS A 152 1.16 25.11 8.57
C LYS A 152 -0.12 25.22 9.40
N GLY A 153 -1.22 25.62 8.78
CA GLY A 153 -2.54 25.67 9.41
C GLY A 153 -3.01 24.28 9.91
N HIS A 154 -2.75 23.21 9.13
CA HIS A 154 -3.03 21.85 9.57
C HIS A 154 -2.25 21.48 10.84
N LEU A 155 -0.93 21.77 10.88
CA LEU A 155 -0.09 21.48 12.05
C LEU A 155 -0.56 22.23 13.29
N GLN A 156 -0.88 23.51 13.14
CA GLN A 156 -1.40 24.33 14.25
C GLN A 156 -2.74 23.81 14.78
N ALA A 157 -3.67 23.46 13.90
CA ALA A 157 -4.96 22.92 14.28
C ALA A 157 -4.82 21.58 15.02
N MET A 158 -3.94 20.70 14.54
CA MET A 158 -3.64 19.42 15.20
C MET A 158 -2.99 19.63 16.56
N ALA A 159 -2.02 20.52 16.69
CA ALA A 159 -1.36 20.81 17.96
C ALA A 159 -2.36 21.23 19.06
N GLY A 160 -3.42 21.96 18.68
CA GLY A 160 -4.44 22.40 19.61
C GLY A 160 -5.59 21.42 19.87
N ARG A 161 -5.87 20.48 18.95
CA ARG A 161 -7.10 19.66 19.02
C ARG A 161 -6.88 18.17 18.98
N ALA A 162 -5.77 17.69 18.43
CA ALA A 162 -5.46 16.28 18.24
C ALA A 162 -3.94 16.04 18.11
N PRO A 163 -3.16 16.42 19.14
CA PRO A 163 -1.69 16.40 19.08
C PRO A 163 -1.12 14.99 18.83
N GLU A 164 -1.84 13.95 19.24
CA GLU A 164 -1.47 12.55 19.01
C GLU A 164 -1.44 12.15 17.53
N LEU A 165 -2.07 12.94 16.65
CA LEU A 165 -2.07 12.68 15.20
C LEU A 165 -0.86 13.30 14.48
N LEU A 166 -0.16 14.25 15.12
CA LEU A 166 0.98 14.95 14.52
C LEU A 166 2.10 14.03 14.01
N PRO A 167 2.56 13.02 14.77
CA PRO A 167 3.70 12.21 14.34
C PRO A 167 3.47 11.54 12.98
N LEU A 168 2.33 10.86 12.81
CA LEU A 168 2.02 10.17 11.57
C LEU A 168 1.73 11.16 10.42
N TYR A 169 1.07 12.28 10.70
CA TYR A 169 0.85 13.32 9.70
C TYR A 169 2.18 13.82 9.12
N ARG A 170 3.16 14.09 9.96
CA ARG A 170 4.48 14.58 9.56
C ARG A 170 5.21 13.58 8.66
N GLU A 171 5.20 12.30 9.01
CA GLU A 171 5.83 11.26 8.18
C GLU A 171 5.15 11.13 6.81
N LEU A 172 3.82 11.10 6.78
CA LEU A 172 3.06 11.07 5.54
C LEU A 172 3.31 12.33 4.69
N ALA A 173 3.38 13.51 5.32
CA ALA A 173 3.67 14.76 4.63
C ALA A 173 5.07 14.77 4.02
N ARG A 174 6.11 14.28 4.74
CA ARG A 174 7.47 14.12 4.20
C ARG A 174 7.48 13.22 2.96
N HIS A 175 6.78 12.09 3.02
CA HIS A 175 6.68 11.19 1.86
C HIS A 175 5.89 11.83 0.70
N THR A 176 4.80 12.55 1.01
CA THR A 176 4.01 13.27 -0.01
C THR A 176 4.83 14.35 -0.71
N VAL A 177 5.75 15.02 -0.01
CA VAL A 177 6.70 15.97 -0.64
C VAL A 177 7.58 15.26 -1.67
N MET A 178 8.05 14.04 -1.41
CA MET A 178 8.83 13.26 -2.40
C MET A 178 7.99 12.99 -3.65
N VAL A 179 6.75 12.54 -3.49
CA VAL A 179 5.84 12.30 -4.62
C VAL A 179 5.56 13.59 -5.41
N ALA A 180 5.41 14.74 -4.72
CA ALA A 180 5.23 16.03 -5.38
C ALA A 180 6.48 16.48 -6.16
N GLN A 181 7.68 16.17 -5.65
CA GLN A 181 8.95 16.40 -6.35
C GLN A 181 9.06 15.51 -7.60
N ASP A 182 8.71 14.22 -7.51
CA ASP A 182 8.68 13.30 -8.66
C ASP A 182 7.71 13.76 -9.75
N LYS A 183 6.58 14.38 -9.34
CA LYS A 183 5.61 15.02 -10.24
C LYS A 183 6.12 16.33 -10.85
N ASN A 184 7.23 16.89 -10.35
CA ASN A 184 7.74 18.23 -10.70
C ASN A 184 6.71 19.36 -10.43
N SER A 185 5.83 19.19 -9.45
CA SER A 185 4.76 20.15 -9.14
C SER A 185 5.18 21.23 -8.14
N ILE A 186 6.31 21.04 -7.44
CA ILE A 186 6.86 22.00 -6.48
C ILE A 186 8.34 22.22 -6.71
N THR A 187 8.82 23.44 -6.37
CA THR A 187 10.25 23.76 -6.46
C THR A 187 11.05 23.11 -5.33
N PRO A 188 12.38 22.92 -5.49
CA PRO A 188 13.23 22.45 -4.39
C PRO A 188 13.13 23.31 -3.13
N GLN A 189 12.97 24.63 -3.29
CA GLN A 189 12.80 25.54 -2.16
C GLN A 189 11.48 25.28 -1.42
N THR A 190 10.37 25.19 -2.13
CA THR A 190 9.07 24.88 -1.54
C THR A 190 9.08 23.53 -0.82
N ALA A 191 9.73 22.52 -1.42
CA ALA A 191 9.90 21.21 -0.79
C ALA A 191 10.70 21.31 0.53
N ALA A 192 11.78 22.12 0.56
CA ALA A 192 12.55 22.35 1.78
C ALA A 192 11.72 23.06 2.85
N ASP A 193 10.95 24.08 2.47
CA ASP A 193 10.11 24.84 3.40
C ASP A 193 9.05 23.94 4.05
N ILE A 194 8.36 23.09 3.26
CA ILE A 194 7.40 22.13 3.79
C ILE A 194 8.07 21.08 4.70
N LYS A 195 9.24 20.53 4.28
CA LYS A 195 9.98 19.56 5.11
C LYS A 195 10.40 20.15 6.46
N LYS A 196 10.83 21.42 6.49
CA LYS A 196 11.19 22.13 7.73
C LYS A 196 10.00 22.22 8.70
N LEU A 197 8.78 22.41 8.24
CA LEU A 197 7.59 22.38 9.08
C LEU A 197 7.35 21.03 9.77
N MET A 198 7.92 19.94 9.23
CA MET A 198 7.76 18.60 9.78
C MET A 198 8.79 18.23 10.86
N GLU A 199 9.77 19.10 11.16
CA GLU A 199 10.87 18.83 12.09
C GLU A 199 10.49 19.05 13.56
N HIS A 200 9.46 19.81 13.86
CA HIS A 200 9.01 20.23 15.19
C HIS A 200 7.58 19.78 15.45
#